data_87d1720272a7345c044ddf43cd694f7f
#
_entry.id   87d1720272a7345c044ddf43cd694f7f
#
_cell.length_a   1.000
_cell.length_b   1.000
_cell.length_c   1.000
_cell.angle_alpha   90.00
_cell.angle_beta   90.00
_cell.angle_gamma   90.00
#
_symmetry.space_group_name_H-M   'P 1'
#
loop_
_entity.id
_entity.type
_entity.pdbx_description
1 polymer ?
#
loop_
_entity_poly.entity_id
_entity_poly.type
_entity_poly.pdbx_seq_one_letter_code
_entity_poly.pdbx_strand_id
1 'polypeptide(L)'
;DEIAKKFEISPDEVKEKLIQLKRKGVLRQLSAIFDTRKLGYTSSLVAMEIEPDKLEHIAHQINKHPGVSHNYEREHEFNLWFTLAVPPGSDLEKEVEKFSKLDGIKKTRMLPTLQLFKIGVKLDMVDDKKHEVKPSEEKKKVTDVKFVPTEEDKEFIRQLQKDMEIVDRPFQKAAKNLGMTEEQIFEKLHHYEEIGVMRRYAAI
;
A
#
# COMPACT_ATOMS: atom_id res chain seq x y z
N ASP A 1 -3.17 -10.86 -21.44
CA ASP A 1 -4.05 -11.63 -22.35
C ASP A 1 -5.52 -11.64 -21.93
N GLU A 2 -5.86 -11.77 -20.64
CA GLU A 2 -7.25 -11.77 -20.16
C GLU A 2 -7.95 -10.43 -20.39
N ILE A 3 -7.26 -9.31 -20.12
CA ILE A 3 -7.79 -7.97 -20.37
C ILE A 3 -8.04 -7.78 -21.87
N ALA A 4 -7.09 -8.18 -22.71
CA ALA A 4 -7.21 -8.11 -24.15
C ALA A 4 -8.45 -8.87 -24.66
N LYS A 5 -8.65 -10.09 -24.17
CA LYS A 5 -9.84 -10.90 -24.50
C LYS A 5 -11.14 -10.24 -24.02
N LYS A 6 -11.15 -9.71 -22.79
CA LYS A 6 -12.35 -9.08 -22.20
C LYS A 6 -12.82 -7.84 -22.96
N PHE A 7 -11.89 -7.07 -23.51
CA PHE A 7 -12.18 -5.82 -24.23
C PHE A 7 -12.10 -5.97 -25.75
N GLU A 8 -11.88 -7.20 -26.26
CA GLU A 8 -11.79 -7.49 -27.71
C GLU A 8 -10.72 -6.64 -28.43
N ILE A 9 -9.60 -6.39 -27.76
CA ILE A 9 -8.47 -5.64 -28.30
C ILE A 9 -7.18 -6.47 -28.22
N SER A 10 -6.14 -6.07 -28.94
CA SER A 10 -4.86 -6.77 -28.92
C SER A 10 -4.10 -6.55 -27.59
N PRO A 11 -3.19 -7.46 -27.19
CA PRO A 11 -2.32 -7.25 -26.04
C PRO A 11 -1.47 -5.98 -26.14
N ASP A 12 -1.05 -5.61 -27.35
CA ASP A 12 -0.28 -4.38 -27.58
C ASP A 12 -1.11 -3.13 -27.34
N GLU A 13 -2.36 -3.11 -27.79
CA GLU A 13 -3.30 -2.02 -27.49
C GLU A 13 -3.57 -1.89 -25.97
N VAL A 14 -3.62 -3.02 -25.24
CA VAL A 14 -3.71 -2.97 -23.76
C VAL A 14 -2.49 -2.28 -23.17
N LYS A 15 -1.28 -2.66 -23.59
CA LYS A 15 -0.03 -2.04 -23.13
C LYS A 15 -0.01 -0.53 -23.42
N GLU A 16 -0.34 -0.13 -24.64
CA GLU A 16 -0.40 1.28 -25.03
C GLU A 16 -1.40 2.08 -24.17
N LYS A 17 -2.59 1.53 -23.93
CA LYS A 17 -3.59 2.15 -23.07
C LYS A 17 -3.09 2.31 -21.62
N LEU A 18 -2.45 1.30 -21.06
CA LEU A 18 -1.87 1.36 -19.71
C LEU A 18 -0.75 2.42 -19.64
N ILE A 19 0.12 2.51 -20.65
CA ILE A 19 1.16 3.54 -20.74
C ILE A 19 0.53 4.93 -20.81
N GLN A 20 -0.53 5.10 -21.60
CA GLN A 20 -1.25 6.38 -21.70
C GLN A 20 -1.89 6.78 -20.37
N LEU A 21 -2.53 5.84 -19.65
CA LEU A 21 -3.11 6.08 -18.36
C LEU A 21 -2.05 6.49 -17.32
N LYS A 22 -0.87 5.85 -17.40
CA LYS A 22 0.26 6.20 -16.54
C LYS A 22 0.80 7.60 -16.83
N ARG A 23 0.95 7.97 -18.09
CA ARG A 23 1.36 9.33 -18.50
C ARG A 23 0.37 10.42 -18.08
N LYS A 24 -0.92 10.08 -18.05
CA LYS A 24 -1.98 10.99 -17.59
C LYS A 24 -2.13 11.05 -16.06
N GLY A 25 -1.34 10.27 -15.30
CA GLY A 25 -1.43 10.21 -13.85
C GLY A 25 -2.69 9.50 -13.31
N VAL A 26 -3.48 8.85 -14.18
CA VAL A 26 -4.64 8.03 -13.80
C VAL A 26 -4.19 6.72 -13.17
N LEU A 27 -3.22 6.07 -13.81
CA LEU A 27 -2.52 4.90 -13.28
C LEU A 27 -1.22 5.36 -12.65
N ARG A 28 -1.11 5.31 -11.33
CA ARG A 28 0.09 5.72 -10.60
C ARG A 28 1.11 4.61 -10.49
N GLN A 29 0.64 3.40 -10.17
CA GLN A 29 1.50 2.25 -9.90
C GLN A 29 0.77 0.93 -10.21
N LEU A 30 1.53 -0.06 -10.70
CA LEU A 30 1.13 -1.47 -10.80
C LEU A 30 2.06 -2.28 -9.89
N SER A 31 1.54 -2.86 -8.81
CA SER A 31 2.38 -3.62 -7.88
C SER A 31 1.59 -4.59 -7.01
N ALA A 32 2.31 -5.49 -6.35
CA ALA A 32 1.77 -6.30 -5.28
C ALA A 32 1.50 -5.43 -4.03
N ILE A 33 0.32 -5.59 -3.45
CA ILE A 33 -0.11 -4.91 -2.22
C ILE A 33 -0.13 -5.93 -1.10
N PHE A 34 0.80 -5.76 -0.15
CA PHE A 34 0.95 -6.66 0.99
C PHE A 34 0.18 -6.16 2.22
N ASP A 35 -0.25 -7.09 3.07
CA ASP A 35 -0.83 -6.75 4.37
C ASP A 35 0.29 -6.53 5.40
N THR A 36 0.54 -5.29 5.73
CA THR A 36 1.61 -4.90 6.67
C THR A 36 1.47 -5.55 8.04
N ARG A 37 0.23 -5.82 8.49
CA ARG A 37 -0.04 -6.50 9.77
C ARG A 37 0.40 -7.96 9.73
N LYS A 38 0.13 -8.65 8.61
CA LYS A 38 0.61 -10.03 8.39
C LYS A 38 2.14 -10.09 8.32
N LEU A 39 2.78 -9.03 7.86
CA LEU A 39 4.24 -8.87 7.87
C LEU A 39 4.80 -8.47 9.25
N GLY A 40 3.96 -8.35 10.27
CA GLY A 40 4.36 -8.02 11.64
C GLY A 40 4.64 -6.53 11.88
N TYR A 41 4.25 -5.64 10.96
CA TYR A 41 4.33 -4.20 11.19
C TYR A 41 3.27 -3.74 12.18
N THR A 42 3.67 -2.82 13.04
CA THR A 42 2.75 -2.08 13.91
C THR A 42 2.55 -0.68 13.36
N SER A 43 1.32 -0.20 13.33
CA SER A 43 1.01 1.13 12.79
C SER A 43 -0.03 1.86 13.61
N SER A 44 0.05 3.18 13.60
CA SER A 44 -0.95 4.07 14.20
C SER A 44 -1.14 5.32 13.35
N LEU A 45 -2.33 5.89 13.43
CA LEU A 45 -2.54 7.29 13.08
C LEU A 45 -1.96 8.15 14.20
N VAL A 46 -1.26 9.22 13.85
CA VAL A 46 -0.66 10.18 14.77
C VAL A 46 -1.20 11.55 14.42
N ALA A 47 -1.63 12.28 15.44
CA ALA A 47 -2.07 13.66 15.31
C ALA A 47 -1.15 14.56 16.14
N MET A 48 -0.71 15.67 15.57
CA MET A 48 0.18 16.64 16.22
C MET A 48 -0.40 18.05 16.17
N GLU A 49 -0.31 18.77 17.29
CA GLU A 49 -0.50 20.21 17.37
C GLU A 49 0.86 20.88 17.15
N ILE A 50 0.98 21.64 16.09
CA ILE A 50 2.23 22.25 15.63
C ILE A 50 2.02 23.77 15.51
N GLU A 51 3.04 24.56 15.85
CA GLU A 51 3.06 26.01 15.59
C GLU A 51 2.90 26.26 14.09
N PRO A 52 1.96 27.16 13.67
CA PRO A 52 1.63 27.33 12.26
C PRO A 52 2.83 27.68 11.35
N ASP A 53 3.76 28.48 11.86
CA ASP A 53 4.98 28.89 11.14
C ASP A 53 6.01 27.77 10.97
N LYS A 54 5.90 26.67 11.72
CA LYS A 54 6.79 25.51 11.65
C LYS A 54 6.16 24.28 10.98
N LEU A 55 4.87 24.34 10.64
CA LEU A 55 4.10 23.20 10.15
C LEU A 55 4.72 22.54 8.93
N GLU A 56 5.02 23.32 7.90
CA GLU A 56 5.58 22.81 6.65
C GLU A 56 6.96 22.17 6.87
N HIS A 57 7.81 22.82 7.65
CA HIS A 57 9.15 22.31 7.98
C HIS A 57 9.07 20.97 8.71
N ILE A 58 8.19 20.84 9.71
CA ILE A 58 8.00 19.60 10.48
C ILE A 58 7.39 18.52 9.60
N ALA A 59 6.40 18.85 8.77
CA ALA A 59 5.81 17.90 7.83
C ALA A 59 6.86 17.31 6.89
N HIS A 60 7.77 18.13 6.38
CA HIS A 60 8.90 17.66 5.56
C HIS A 60 9.89 16.78 6.34
N GLN A 61 10.14 17.07 7.62
CA GLN A 61 10.99 16.20 8.45
C GLN A 61 10.34 14.83 8.67
N ILE A 62 9.04 14.80 9.02
CA ILE A 62 8.27 13.58 9.22
C ILE A 62 8.23 12.74 7.94
N ASN A 63 8.06 13.38 6.77
CA ASN A 63 8.04 12.71 5.47
C ASN A 63 9.33 11.96 5.10
N LYS A 64 10.45 12.28 5.73
CA LYS A 64 11.71 11.55 5.54
C LYS A 64 11.70 10.16 6.14
N HIS A 65 10.79 9.89 7.06
CA HIS A 65 10.71 8.59 7.70
C HIS A 65 10.02 7.56 6.78
N PRO A 66 10.67 6.43 6.46
CA PRO A 66 10.17 5.46 5.47
C PRO A 66 8.84 4.80 5.85
N GLY A 67 8.48 4.81 7.12
CA GLY A 67 7.21 4.27 7.62
C GLY A 67 6.04 5.24 7.56
N VAL A 68 6.26 6.48 7.14
CA VAL A 68 5.18 7.47 6.96
C VAL A 68 4.58 7.30 5.56
N SER A 69 3.31 6.94 5.48
CA SER A 69 2.62 6.68 4.21
C SER A 69 1.63 7.76 3.78
N HIS A 70 1.05 8.46 4.74
CA HIS A 70 0.07 9.52 4.54
C HIS A 70 0.38 10.62 5.54
N ASN A 71 0.42 11.86 5.08
CA ASN A 71 0.67 13.02 5.91
C ASN A 71 -0.17 14.19 5.39
N TYR A 72 -1.06 14.70 6.23
CA TYR A 72 -2.06 15.71 5.86
C TYR A 72 -2.11 16.83 6.88
N GLU A 73 -2.17 18.06 6.40
CA GLU A 73 -2.64 19.19 7.17
C GLU A 73 -4.16 19.12 7.38
N ARG A 74 -4.63 19.56 8.55
CA ARG A 74 -6.05 19.66 8.90
C ARG A 74 -6.33 21.01 9.55
N GLU A 75 -7.47 21.57 9.27
CA GLU A 75 -7.98 22.76 9.94
C GLU A 75 -8.58 22.37 11.30
N HIS A 76 -7.70 22.15 12.28
CA HIS A 76 -8.01 21.66 13.62
C HIS A 76 -6.89 22.03 14.59
N GLU A 77 -7.11 21.97 15.92
CA GLU A 77 -6.06 22.12 16.95
C GLU A 77 -4.89 21.17 16.67
N PHE A 78 -5.16 19.90 16.40
CA PHE A 78 -4.17 18.97 15.84
C PHE A 78 -4.11 19.17 14.33
N ASN A 79 -3.19 19.99 13.88
CA ASN A 79 -3.14 20.46 12.49
C ASN A 79 -2.30 19.60 11.56
N LEU A 80 -1.56 18.61 12.07
CA LEU A 80 -0.85 17.61 11.25
C LEU A 80 -1.25 16.19 11.62
N TRP A 81 -1.65 15.41 10.61
CA TRP A 81 -2.10 14.02 10.76
C TRP A 81 -1.34 13.11 9.82
N PHE A 82 -0.70 12.09 10.36
CA PHE A 82 0.04 11.12 9.53
C PHE A 82 -0.11 9.70 10.03
N THR A 83 0.07 8.73 9.13
CA THR A 83 0.14 7.31 9.47
C THR A 83 1.59 6.89 9.55
N LEU A 84 1.99 6.37 10.69
CA LEU A 84 3.32 5.79 10.92
C LEU A 84 3.22 4.29 11.08
N ALA A 85 4.03 3.54 10.33
CA ALA A 85 4.23 2.11 10.46
C ALA A 85 5.69 1.81 10.80
N VAL A 86 5.91 0.88 11.70
CA VAL A 86 7.26 0.43 12.07
C VAL A 86 7.40 -1.08 11.84
N PRO A 87 8.60 -1.55 11.44
CA PRO A 87 8.84 -2.97 11.20
C PRO A 87 8.81 -3.79 12.48
N PRO A 88 8.70 -5.13 12.37
CA PRO A 88 8.78 -6.04 13.50
C PRO A 88 10.02 -5.79 14.35
N GLY A 89 9.84 -5.77 15.68
CA GLY A 89 10.92 -5.52 16.64
C GLY A 89 11.21 -4.04 16.91
N SER A 90 10.59 -3.12 16.19
CA SER A 90 10.65 -1.68 16.46
C SER A 90 9.51 -1.26 17.39
N ASP A 91 9.76 -0.22 18.17
CA ASP A 91 8.82 0.35 19.12
C ASP A 91 8.19 1.61 18.52
N LEU A 92 6.90 1.49 18.19
CA LEU A 92 6.14 2.57 17.57
C LEU A 92 6.04 3.83 18.47
N GLU A 93 5.90 3.63 19.79
CA GLU A 93 5.79 4.73 20.74
C GLU A 93 7.09 5.52 20.80
N LYS A 94 8.23 4.83 20.80
CA LYS A 94 9.55 5.48 20.76
C LYS A 94 9.79 6.24 19.45
N GLU A 95 9.32 5.73 18.32
CA GLU A 95 9.44 6.47 17.06
C GLU A 95 8.56 7.74 17.06
N VAL A 96 7.33 7.66 17.58
CA VAL A 96 6.47 8.84 17.75
C VAL A 96 7.07 9.82 18.75
N GLU A 97 7.70 9.34 19.84
CA GLU A 97 8.36 10.20 20.83
C GLU A 97 9.53 10.98 20.22
N LYS A 98 10.28 10.40 19.26
CA LYS A 98 11.33 11.14 18.54
C LYS A 98 10.76 12.34 17.79
N PHE A 99 9.64 12.15 17.11
CA PHE A 99 8.98 13.26 16.43
C PHE A 99 8.45 14.30 17.43
N SER A 100 7.84 13.87 18.53
CA SER A 100 7.27 14.78 19.53
C SER A 100 8.28 15.74 20.18
N LYS A 101 9.58 15.45 20.04
CA LYS A 101 10.68 16.29 20.53
C LYS A 101 11.14 17.36 19.53
N LEU A 102 10.59 17.38 18.31
CA LEU A 102 10.91 18.43 17.34
C LEU A 102 10.39 19.78 17.82
N ASP A 103 11.21 20.81 17.59
CA ASP A 103 10.87 22.18 17.99
C ASP A 103 9.63 22.69 17.24
N GLY A 104 8.66 23.25 17.98
CA GLY A 104 7.37 23.69 17.45
C GLY A 104 6.22 22.70 17.61
N ILE A 105 6.47 21.48 18.13
CA ILE A 105 5.39 20.55 18.47
C ILE A 105 4.91 20.80 19.90
N LYS A 106 3.63 21.09 20.04
CA LYS A 106 2.98 21.38 21.33
C LYS A 106 2.37 20.15 21.97
N LYS A 107 1.68 19.34 21.17
CA LYS A 107 1.01 18.11 21.62
C LYS A 107 1.11 17.02 20.57
N THR A 108 1.15 15.78 21.01
CA THR A 108 1.12 14.59 20.17
C THR A 108 0.09 13.61 20.71
N ARG A 109 -0.66 12.97 19.82
CA ARG A 109 -1.60 11.89 20.12
C ARG A 109 -1.38 10.73 19.18
N MET A 110 -1.26 9.53 19.73
CA MET A 110 -1.36 8.28 18.99
C MET A 110 -2.81 7.81 19.02
N LEU A 111 -3.30 7.37 17.88
CA LEU A 111 -4.69 6.94 17.65
C LEU A 111 -4.68 5.54 17.06
N PRO A 112 -4.45 4.50 17.87
CA PRO A 112 -4.45 3.12 17.38
C PRO A 112 -5.84 2.74 16.89
N THR A 113 -5.90 1.96 15.80
CA THR A 113 -7.16 1.43 15.28
C THR A 113 -7.71 0.38 16.23
N LEU A 114 -8.83 0.67 16.88
CA LEU A 114 -9.52 -0.28 17.77
C LEU A 114 -10.38 -1.27 16.97
N GLN A 115 -11.11 -0.78 15.97
CA GLN A 115 -11.99 -1.58 15.14
C GLN A 115 -12.05 -1.03 13.71
N LEU A 116 -11.97 -1.92 12.75
CA LEU A 116 -12.15 -1.60 11.35
C LEU A 116 -13.57 -1.97 10.92
N PHE A 117 -14.37 -0.97 10.52
CA PHE A 117 -15.72 -1.20 10.03
C PHE A 117 -15.76 -1.40 8.52
N LYS A 118 -15.02 -0.58 7.76
CA LYS A 118 -14.95 -0.64 6.30
C LYS A 118 -13.66 0.00 5.77
N ILE A 119 -13.01 -0.68 4.84
CA ILE A 119 -12.01 -0.08 3.96
C ILE A 119 -12.44 -0.35 2.51
N GLY A 120 -12.56 0.68 1.73
CA GLY A 120 -12.78 0.63 0.29
C GLY A 120 -13.84 1.61 -0.16
N VAL A 121 -13.59 2.16 -1.33
CA VAL A 121 -14.53 2.96 -2.12
C VAL A 121 -14.76 2.23 -3.43
N LYS A 122 -16.00 2.10 -3.83
CA LYS A 122 -16.38 1.64 -5.16
C LYS A 122 -17.00 2.84 -5.88
N LEU A 123 -16.29 3.33 -6.88
CA LEU A 123 -16.80 4.38 -7.76
C LEU A 123 -17.51 3.70 -8.92
N ASP A 124 -18.79 3.98 -9.06
CA ASP A 124 -19.55 3.52 -10.21
C ASP A 124 -19.38 4.54 -11.34
N MET A 125 -18.66 4.13 -12.38
CA MET A 125 -18.32 4.98 -13.54
C MET A 125 -19.24 4.73 -14.74
N VAL A 126 -20.27 3.89 -14.58
CA VAL A 126 -21.21 3.52 -15.64
C VAL A 126 -22.62 3.84 -15.16
N ASP A 127 -23.37 4.59 -15.99
CA ASP A 127 -24.75 5.05 -15.74
C ASP A 127 -25.81 3.92 -15.79
N ASP A 128 -25.45 2.69 -15.49
CA ASP A 128 -26.39 1.57 -15.44
C ASP A 128 -27.06 1.46 -14.08
N LYS A 129 -28.28 1.99 -14.01
CA LYS A 129 -29.20 1.97 -12.86
C LYS A 129 -29.61 0.57 -12.36
N LYS A 130 -28.87 -0.50 -12.68
CA LYS A 130 -29.25 -1.90 -12.39
C LYS A 130 -28.21 -2.73 -11.65
N HIS A 131 -27.20 -2.16 -11.08
CA HIS A 131 -26.32 -2.95 -10.22
C HIS A 131 -26.69 -2.73 -8.76
N GLU A 132 -27.59 -3.58 -8.27
CA GLU A 132 -27.68 -3.85 -6.83
C GLU A 132 -26.27 -4.15 -6.35
N VAL A 133 -25.73 -3.27 -5.52
CA VAL A 133 -24.45 -3.49 -4.85
C VAL A 133 -24.67 -4.64 -3.88
N LYS A 134 -24.51 -5.87 -4.34
CA LYS A 134 -24.34 -6.99 -3.41
C LYS A 134 -23.10 -6.69 -2.59
N PRO A 135 -23.20 -6.63 -1.26
CA PRO A 135 -22.02 -6.56 -0.42
C PRO A 135 -21.08 -7.66 -0.89
N SER A 136 -19.82 -7.34 -1.11
CA SER A 136 -18.82 -8.36 -1.42
C SER A 136 -18.66 -9.24 -0.18
N GLU A 137 -19.48 -10.26 -0.08
CA GLU A 137 -19.43 -11.29 0.97
C GLU A 137 -18.32 -12.30 0.76
N GLU A 138 -17.30 -11.97 0.05
CA GLU A 138 -16.08 -12.74 0.12
C GLU A 138 -15.16 -12.18 1.20
N LYS A 139 -15.55 -12.39 2.47
CA LYS A 139 -14.56 -12.67 3.49
C LYS A 139 -13.89 -13.99 3.08
N LYS A 140 -12.89 -13.92 2.17
CA LYS A 140 -11.93 -15.02 2.06
C LYS A 140 -11.55 -15.33 3.51
N LYS A 141 -11.75 -16.57 3.96
CA LYS A 141 -11.33 -17.03 5.27
C LYS A 141 -9.83 -16.80 5.31
N VAL A 142 -9.44 -15.65 5.83
CA VAL A 142 -8.02 -15.35 6.06
C VAL A 142 -7.61 -16.38 7.10
N THR A 143 -6.88 -17.38 6.65
CA THR A 143 -6.28 -18.36 7.55
C THR A 143 -5.45 -17.60 8.56
N ASP A 144 -5.62 -17.87 9.82
CA ASP A 144 -4.93 -17.19 10.93
C ASP A 144 -3.48 -17.70 11.05
N VAL A 145 -2.83 -17.86 9.88
CA VAL A 145 -1.45 -18.31 9.78
C VAL A 145 -0.54 -17.17 10.19
N LYS A 146 0.21 -17.38 11.26
CA LYS A 146 1.26 -16.47 11.68
C LYS A 146 2.40 -16.55 10.64
N PHE A 147 2.52 -15.55 9.80
CA PHE A 147 3.59 -15.44 8.83
C PHE A 147 4.80 -14.73 9.45
N VAL A 148 5.97 -15.36 9.40
CA VAL A 148 7.24 -14.76 9.81
C VAL A 148 8.13 -14.71 8.57
N PRO A 149 8.34 -13.51 7.98
CA PRO A 149 9.08 -13.38 6.74
C PRO A 149 10.56 -13.75 6.92
N THR A 150 11.08 -14.62 6.08
CA THR A 150 12.51 -14.88 5.91
C THR A 150 13.21 -13.73 5.19
N GLU A 151 14.53 -13.72 5.10
CA GLU A 151 15.24 -12.70 4.31
C GLU A 151 14.92 -12.79 2.81
N GLU A 152 14.70 -13.99 2.30
CA GLU A 152 14.24 -14.22 0.92
C GLU A 152 12.83 -13.62 0.70
N ASP A 153 11.91 -13.80 1.66
CA ASP A 153 10.58 -13.21 1.59
C ASP A 153 10.63 -11.70 1.62
N LYS A 154 11.49 -11.12 2.45
CA LYS A 154 11.67 -9.67 2.51
C LYS A 154 12.19 -9.12 1.19
N GLU A 155 13.15 -9.78 0.55
CA GLU A 155 13.67 -9.35 -0.74
C GLU A 155 12.64 -9.53 -1.85
N PHE A 156 11.90 -10.64 -1.86
CA PHE A 156 10.79 -10.86 -2.78
C PHE A 156 9.75 -9.74 -2.66
N ILE A 157 9.31 -9.41 -1.45
CA ILE A 157 8.36 -8.34 -1.19
C ILE A 157 8.91 -6.98 -1.66
N ARG A 158 10.19 -6.67 -1.37
CA ARG A 158 10.84 -5.43 -1.84
C ARG A 158 10.85 -5.29 -3.35
N GLN A 159 11.02 -6.39 -4.09
CA GLN A 159 11.02 -6.37 -5.55
C GLN A 159 9.60 -6.20 -6.10
N LEU A 160 8.63 -6.97 -5.59
CA LEU A 160 7.27 -7.03 -6.15
C LEU A 160 6.36 -5.86 -5.72
N GLN A 161 6.70 -5.12 -4.66
CA GLN A 161 6.02 -3.89 -4.28
C GLN A 161 6.43 -2.66 -5.13
N LYS A 162 7.50 -2.78 -5.92
CA LYS A 162 7.90 -1.72 -6.86
C LYS A 162 6.91 -1.62 -8.00
N ASP A 163 6.86 -0.45 -8.61
CA ASP A 163 6.07 -0.22 -9.80
C ASP A 163 6.54 -1.11 -10.94
N MET A 164 5.62 -1.92 -11.47
CA MET A 164 5.89 -2.86 -12.55
C MET A 164 6.02 -2.14 -13.89
N GLU A 165 7.02 -2.48 -14.66
CA GLU A 165 7.18 -1.99 -16.02
C GLU A 165 6.09 -2.59 -16.94
N ILE A 166 5.55 -1.77 -17.84
CA ILE A 166 4.53 -2.21 -18.80
C ILE A 166 5.24 -2.72 -20.06
N VAL A 167 5.64 -3.98 -20.03
CA VAL A 167 6.38 -4.70 -21.08
C VAL A 167 5.79 -6.09 -21.28
N ASP A 168 6.24 -6.85 -22.28
CA ASP A 168 5.72 -8.20 -22.59
C ASP A 168 5.94 -9.20 -21.45
N ARG A 169 7.09 -9.12 -20.79
CA ARG A 169 7.45 -10.01 -19.67
C ARG A 169 7.79 -9.18 -18.42
N PRO A 170 6.79 -8.63 -17.74
CA PRO A 170 6.99 -7.65 -16.67
C PRO A 170 7.69 -8.23 -15.44
N PHE A 171 7.61 -9.53 -15.20
CA PHE A 171 8.24 -10.20 -14.08
C PHE A 171 9.68 -10.65 -14.36
N GLN A 172 10.15 -10.61 -15.61
CA GLN A 172 11.49 -11.08 -15.99
C GLN A 172 12.62 -10.40 -15.21
N LYS A 173 12.50 -9.08 -15.01
CA LYS A 173 13.49 -8.31 -14.25
C LYS A 173 13.51 -8.71 -12.78
N ALA A 174 12.34 -8.88 -12.16
CA ALA A 174 12.22 -9.33 -10.77
C ALA A 174 12.74 -10.76 -10.63
N ALA A 175 12.41 -11.66 -11.56
CA ALA A 175 12.90 -13.02 -11.60
C ALA A 175 14.43 -13.07 -11.62
N LYS A 176 15.06 -12.30 -12.51
CA LYS A 176 16.51 -12.20 -12.60
C LYS A 176 17.14 -11.69 -11.29
N ASN A 177 16.57 -10.66 -10.68
CA ASN A 177 17.09 -10.07 -9.45
C ASN A 177 16.98 -11.03 -8.25
N LEU A 178 15.96 -11.88 -8.24
CA LEU A 178 15.69 -12.84 -7.17
C LEU A 178 16.33 -14.22 -7.42
N GLY A 179 16.95 -14.45 -8.59
CA GLY A 179 17.46 -15.75 -8.96
C GLY A 179 16.37 -16.82 -9.12
N MET A 180 15.16 -16.40 -9.52
CA MET A 180 13.97 -17.23 -9.68
C MET A 180 13.55 -17.29 -11.15
N THR A 181 12.67 -18.25 -11.48
CA THR A 181 11.92 -18.21 -12.75
C THR A 181 10.64 -17.38 -12.58
N GLU A 182 10.01 -16.96 -13.68
CA GLU A 182 8.72 -16.25 -13.60
C GLU A 182 7.62 -17.15 -13.03
N GLU A 183 7.65 -18.44 -13.33
CA GLU A 183 6.73 -19.44 -12.79
C GLU A 183 6.83 -19.50 -11.25
N GLN A 184 8.05 -19.54 -10.72
CA GLN A 184 8.28 -19.51 -9.26
C GLN A 184 7.78 -18.20 -8.62
N ILE A 185 7.88 -17.07 -9.34
CA ILE A 185 7.29 -15.79 -8.86
C ILE A 185 5.78 -15.91 -8.78
N PHE A 186 5.12 -16.46 -9.80
CA PHE A 186 3.66 -16.63 -9.81
C PHE A 186 3.20 -17.59 -8.71
N GLU A 187 3.85 -18.73 -8.54
CA GLU A 187 3.55 -19.67 -7.46
C GLU A 187 3.66 -19.01 -6.08
N LYS A 188 4.73 -18.22 -5.84
CA LYS A 188 4.92 -17.53 -4.58
C LYS A 188 3.90 -16.41 -4.37
N LEU A 189 3.52 -15.66 -5.40
CA LEU A 189 2.45 -14.65 -5.34
C LEU A 189 1.10 -15.28 -5.01
N HIS A 190 0.75 -16.40 -5.65
CA HIS A 190 -0.48 -17.14 -5.35
C HIS A 190 -0.49 -17.65 -3.90
N HIS A 191 0.61 -18.25 -3.46
CA HIS A 191 0.73 -18.68 -2.08
C HIS A 191 0.54 -17.51 -1.09
N TYR A 192 1.14 -16.36 -1.35
CA TYR A 192 0.98 -15.17 -0.49
C TYR A 192 -0.46 -14.61 -0.51
N GLU A 193 -1.17 -14.74 -1.63
CA GLU A 193 -2.58 -14.40 -1.70
C GLU A 193 -3.44 -15.37 -0.88
N GLU A 194 -3.18 -16.67 -0.97
CA GLU A 194 -3.91 -17.71 -0.22
C GLU A 194 -3.78 -17.55 1.29
N ILE A 195 -2.56 -17.27 1.79
CA ILE A 195 -2.32 -17.04 3.23
C ILE A 195 -2.63 -15.61 3.68
N GLY A 196 -3.04 -14.72 2.74
CA GLY A 196 -3.45 -13.35 3.01
C GLY A 196 -2.29 -12.39 3.33
N VAL A 197 -1.05 -12.77 3.03
CA VAL A 197 0.13 -11.89 3.11
C VAL A 197 0.12 -10.87 1.98
N MET A 198 -0.24 -11.29 0.77
CA MET A 198 -0.57 -10.40 -0.33
C MET A 198 -2.08 -10.22 -0.41
N ARG A 199 -2.54 -8.99 -0.47
CA ARG A 199 -3.97 -8.67 -0.62
C ARG A 199 -4.42 -8.79 -2.07
N ARG A 200 -3.60 -8.31 -2.99
CA ARG A 200 -3.83 -8.30 -4.43
C ARG A 200 -2.61 -7.79 -5.18
N TYR A 201 -2.54 -8.10 -6.45
CA TYR A 201 -1.69 -7.39 -7.42
C TYR A 201 -2.59 -6.44 -8.19
N ALA A 202 -2.35 -5.13 -8.13
CA ALA A 202 -3.31 -4.16 -8.64
C ALA A 202 -2.70 -2.86 -9.17
N ALA A 203 -3.51 -2.20 -9.99
CA ALA A 203 -3.34 -0.81 -10.38
C ALA A 203 -3.79 0.14 -9.25
N ILE A 204 -3.02 1.19 -8.98
CA ILE A 204 -3.29 2.24 -8.00
C ILE A 204 -3.25 3.59 -8.70
#